data_2e009c2ed305b51fd3867b2686ef989f
#
_entry.id   2e009c2ed305b51fd3867b2686ef989f
#
_cell.length_a   1.000
_cell.length_b   1.000
_cell.length_c   1.000
_cell.angle_alpha   90.00
_cell.angle_beta   90.00
_cell.angle_gamma   90.00
#
_symmetry.space_group_name_H-M   'P 1'
#
loop_
_entity.id
_entity.type
_entity.pdbx_description
1 polymer ?
#
loop_
_entity_poly.entity_id
_entity_poly.type
_entity_poly.pdbx_seq_one_letter_code
_entity_poly.pdbx_strand_id
1 'polypeptide(L)'
;QQAPTPDNLASLPTWKCTTSGGCVQQSTSIVVDWVYHWIHTVNGSTSCTTSSGLDPTLCGTEEECYTNCEISPATYDGLGIKTSGNALTLNQYVTSNGTTSNASPRVYLLDPAGKNYEMLQLLGQEISFDVDASNLPCGENGALYLSEMDATGGRSQYNPAGASYGSGYCDAQCGSSSWFNGSINSAGLGSCCNEMDLWEANGEATALTPHPCSVDGPYGCSGSACGSTGVCDKNGCGFNPYALGNHSYYGPGLTVDTSKPFTVTTQFVTNDGTKTGTLTEIRRSYTQNGKVIANAVASSSSGFSGQSSITESFCTAMDSEAGTLGGLTTMGEALGRGMVLIFSIWNDAGGYMNWLDSGSSGPCSSTAGIPSTIQANDPGTSVTFSNIKWGDIGSTGSGTGGSSSSSSSTSTSPKTTSTTTTSATTKTSATTTTTSTGVTQTHYGQCGGMYYTGPTVCASPYTCQVQNPYYSQCL
;
A
#
# COMPACT_ATOMS: atom_id res chain seq x y z
N GLN A 1 -19.18 -14.10 3.40
CA GLN A 1 -19.96 -12.93 2.94
C GLN A 1 -20.31 -13.04 1.46
N GLN A 2 -21.48 -12.58 1.09
CA GLN A 2 -21.90 -12.49 -0.31
C GLN A 2 -21.31 -11.23 -0.96
N ALA A 3 -21.06 -11.28 -2.27
CA ALA A 3 -20.68 -10.14 -3.09
C ALA A 3 -21.65 -10.04 -4.27
N PRO A 4 -22.87 -9.49 -4.05
CA PRO A 4 -23.95 -9.54 -5.03
C PRO A 4 -23.69 -8.69 -6.27
N THR A 5 -22.84 -7.67 -6.15
CA THR A 5 -22.40 -6.79 -7.23
C THR A 5 -20.89 -6.83 -7.35
N PRO A 6 -20.29 -6.69 -8.55
CA PRO A 6 -18.84 -6.49 -8.70
C PRO A 6 -18.36 -5.21 -8.01
N ASP A 7 -17.12 -5.20 -7.52
CA ASP A 7 -16.52 -3.98 -7.01
C ASP A 7 -16.24 -2.97 -8.14
N ASN A 8 -16.06 -1.70 -7.77
CA ASN A 8 -15.73 -0.61 -8.67
C ASN A 8 -14.24 -0.62 -9.00
N LEU A 9 -13.79 -1.62 -9.80
CA LEU A 9 -12.38 -1.73 -10.16
C LEU A 9 -11.93 -0.54 -11.00
N ALA A 10 -10.80 0.07 -10.64
CA ALA A 10 -10.22 1.16 -11.39
C ALA A 10 -9.12 0.65 -12.33
N SER A 11 -9.15 1.06 -13.60
CA SER A 11 -8.12 0.69 -14.58
C SER A 11 -6.77 1.31 -14.20
N LEU A 12 -5.73 0.48 -14.21
CA LEU A 12 -4.33 0.89 -14.08
C LEU A 12 -3.49 0.05 -15.04
N PRO A 13 -3.36 0.45 -16.31
CA PRO A 13 -2.55 -0.27 -17.28
C PRO A 13 -1.08 -0.34 -16.86
N THR A 14 -0.48 -1.51 -17.02
CA THR A 14 0.92 -1.80 -16.74
C THR A 14 1.59 -2.42 -17.96
N TRP A 15 2.90 -2.69 -17.93
CA TRP A 15 3.62 -3.25 -19.08
C TRP A 15 4.52 -4.41 -18.69
N LYS A 16 4.42 -5.49 -19.44
CA LYS A 16 5.36 -6.60 -19.38
C LYS A 16 6.39 -6.46 -20.50
N CYS A 17 7.67 -6.43 -20.12
CA CYS A 17 8.77 -6.07 -21.01
C CYS A 17 9.72 -7.26 -21.24
N THR A 18 10.25 -7.36 -22.46
CA THR A 18 11.31 -8.31 -22.80
C THR A 18 12.41 -7.58 -23.58
N THR A 19 13.63 -8.08 -23.48
CA THR A 19 14.79 -7.50 -24.20
C THR A 19 14.65 -7.59 -25.73
N SER A 20 13.92 -8.59 -26.22
CA SER A 20 13.74 -8.82 -27.67
C SER A 20 12.44 -8.24 -28.23
N GLY A 21 11.38 -8.15 -27.42
CA GLY A 21 10.03 -7.77 -27.86
C GLY A 21 9.56 -6.39 -27.41
N GLY A 22 10.37 -5.69 -26.59
CA GLY A 22 9.93 -4.42 -25.97
C GLY A 22 8.84 -4.63 -24.91
N CYS A 23 8.07 -3.60 -24.64
CA CYS A 23 7.05 -3.60 -23.60
C CYS A 23 5.65 -3.76 -24.21
N VAL A 24 4.88 -4.72 -23.71
CA VAL A 24 3.49 -4.99 -24.09
C VAL A 24 2.58 -4.58 -22.96
N GLN A 25 1.62 -3.70 -23.27
CA GLN A 25 0.65 -3.23 -22.29
C GLN A 25 -0.24 -4.38 -21.81
N GLN A 26 -0.47 -4.42 -20.49
CA GLN A 26 -1.42 -5.29 -19.82
C GLN A 26 -2.62 -4.43 -19.37
N SER A 27 -3.84 -4.90 -19.60
CA SER A 27 -5.08 -4.22 -19.20
C SER A 27 -5.40 -4.50 -17.73
N THR A 28 -4.42 -4.29 -16.84
CA THR A 28 -4.55 -4.48 -15.39
C THR A 28 -5.46 -3.43 -14.76
N SER A 29 -5.96 -3.72 -13.58
CA SER A 29 -6.77 -2.83 -12.75
C SER A 29 -6.30 -2.89 -11.29
N ILE A 30 -6.85 -2.03 -10.45
CA ILE A 30 -6.62 -2.08 -9.01
C ILE A 30 -7.92 -2.40 -8.28
N VAL A 31 -7.77 -3.02 -7.11
CA VAL A 31 -8.83 -3.21 -6.12
C VAL A 31 -8.34 -2.67 -4.77
N VAL A 32 -9.24 -2.01 -4.04
CA VAL A 32 -8.94 -1.58 -2.68
C VAL A 32 -9.02 -2.77 -1.73
N ASP A 33 -8.20 -2.74 -0.67
CA ASP A 33 -8.26 -3.76 0.39
C ASP A 33 -9.67 -3.90 0.96
N TRP A 34 -10.09 -5.14 1.23
CA TRP A 34 -11.43 -5.47 1.72
C TRP A 34 -11.81 -4.72 3.00
N VAL A 35 -10.86 -4.32 3.83
CA VAL A 35 -11.11 -3.57 5.08
C VAL A 35 -11.74 -2.19 4.84
N TYR A 36 -11.65 -1.66 3.64
CA TYR A 36 -12.29 -0.39 3.23
C TYR A 36 -13.71 -0.59 2.68
N HIS A 37 -14.18 -1.83 2.59
CA HIS A 37 -15.54 -2.13 2.17
C HIS A 37 -16.48 -2.20 3.37
N TRP A 38 -17.73 -1.89 3.12
CA TRP A 38 -18.76 -2.05 4.14
C TRP A 38 -19.36 -3.45 4.08
N ILE A 39 -19.29 -4.16 5.21
CA ILE A 39 -19.90 -5.47 5.40
C ILE A 39 -21.17 -5.27 6.22
N HIS A 40 -22.32 -5.63 5.66
CA HIS A 40 -23.62 -5.41 6.28
C HIS A 40 -24.56 -6.58 6.04
N THR A 41 -25.70 -6.59 6.73
CA THR A 41 -26.73 -7.64 6.56
C THR A 41 -27.27 -7.66 5.15
N VAL A 42 -27.49 -8.85 4.60
CA VAL A 42 -28.07 -9.06 3.25
C VAL A 42 -29.37 -8.28 3.12
N ASN A 43 -29.48 -7.46 2.08
CA ASN A 43 -30.60 -6.57 1.82
C ASN A 43 -30.91 -5.58 2.98
N GLY A 44 -29.96 -5.34 3.89
CA GLY A 44 -30.13 -4.47 5.05
C GLY A 44 -29.04 -3.44 5.20
N SER A 45 -29.06 -2.69 6.30
CA SER A 45 -28.10 -1.64 6.62
C SER A 45 -27.44 -1.83 7.99
N THR A 46 -27.62 -2.99 8.63
CA THR A 46 -26.95 -3.29 9.90
C THR A 46 -25.53 -3.78 9.61
N SER A 47 -24.52 -3.16 10.24
CA SER A 47 -23.13 -3.60 10.08
C SER A 47 -22.97 -5.04 10.61
N CYS A 48 -22.24 -5.87 9.86
CA CYS A 48 -21.78 -7.17 10.31
C CYS A 48 -20.44 -7.10 11.07
N THR A 49 -19.97 -5.88 11.35
CA THR A 49 -18.77 -5.64 12.15
C THR A 49 -19.10 -4.81 13.38
N THR A 50 -18.35 -5.03 14.45
CA THR A 50 -18.36 -4.28 15.70
C THR A 50 -17.00 -3.62 15.90
N SER A 51 -16.86 -2.86 16.96
CA SER A 51 -15.55 -2.33 17.38
C SER A 51 -14.49 -3.40 17.69
N SER A 52 -14.92 -4.64 17.91
CA SER A 52 -14.03 -5.77 18.22
C SER A 52 -13.77 -6.68 17.02
N GLY A 53 -14.23 -6.31 15.83
CA GLY A 53 -14.16 -7.12 14.61
C GLY A 53 -15.53 -7.58 14.13
N LEU A 54 -15.65 -8.81 13.63
CA LEU A 54 -16.92 -9.36 13.17
C LEU A 54 -17.95 -9.47 14.31
N ASP A 55 -19.20 -9.18 14.00
CA ASP A 55 -20.30 -9.42 14.94
C ASP A 55 -20.56 -10.93 15.06
N PRO A 56 -20.30 -11.55 16.23
CA PRO A 56 -20.45 -12.99 16.38
C PRO A 56 -21.90 -13.49 16.26
N THR A 57 -22.89 -12.61 16.34
CA THR A 57 -24.31 -12.95 16.17
C THR A 57 -24.74 -13.01 14.72
N LEU A 58 -24.00 -12.36 13.83
CA LEU A 58 -24.25 -12.31 12.38
C LEU A 58 -23.20 -13.08 11.59
N CYS A 59 -21.98 -13.13 12.08
CA CYS A 59 -20.78 -13.59 11.38
C CYS A 59 -19.90 -14.42 12.32
N GLY A 60 -20.48 -15.34 13.09
CA GLY A 60 -19.78 -16.22 14.03
C GLY A 60 -19.05 -17.37 13.36
N THR A 61 -19.56 -17.83 12.21
CA THR A 61 -18.95 -18.85 11.36
C THR A 61 -18.93 -18.37 9.91
N GLU A 62 -18.13 -19.00 9.04
CA GLU A 62 -18.09 -18.66 7.61
C GLU A 62 -19.46 -18.79 6.94
N GLU A 63 -20.20 -19.86 7.25
CA GLU A 63 -21.53 -20.12 6.71
C GLU A 63 -22.55 -19.07 7.18
N GLU A 64 -22.54 -18.74 8.47
CA GLU A 64 -23.40 -17.67 9.03
C GLU A 64 -23.05 -16.31 8.40
N CYS A 65 -21.76 -15.99 8.31
CA CYS A 65 -21.31 -14.74 7.69
C CYS A 65 -21.70 -14.66 6.20
N TYR A 66 -21.58 -15.75 5.47
CA TYR A 66 -22.01 -15.82 4.09
C TYR A 66 -23.53 -15.67 3.94
N THR A 67 -24.29 -16.28 4.84
CA THR A 67 -25.76 -16.26 4.79
C THR A 67 -26.33 -14.91 5.21
N ASN A 68 -25.76 -14.31 6.26
CA ASN A 68 -26.31 -13.11 6.89
C ASN A 68 -25.74 -11.81 6.34
N CYS A 69 -24.53 -11.84 5.75
CA CYS A 69 -23.76 -10.64 5.41
C CYS A 69 -23.40 -10.58 3.92
N GLU A 70 -23.43 -9.37 3.41
CA GLU A 70 -22.93 -9.01 2.07
C GLU A 70 -21.92 -7.88 2.17
N ILE A 71 -21.04 -7.77 1.15
CA ILE A 71 -20.03 -6.73 1.03
C ILE A 71 -20.45 -5.76 -0.08
N SER A 72 -20.43 -4.48 0.20
CA SER A 72 -20.73 -3.43 -0.78
C SER A 72 -19.49 -3.02 -1.57
N PRO A 73 -19.65 -2.64 -2.85
CA PRO A 73 -18.57 -2.04 -3.62
C PRO A 73 -18.03 -0.78 -2.96
N ALA A 74 -16.72 -0.57 -3.05
CA ALA A 74 -16.07 0.61 -2.49
C ALA A 74 -16.25 1.84 -3.39
N THR A 75 -16.25 3.04 -2.78
CA THR A 75 -16.23 4.32 -3.48
C THR A 75 -14.82 4.89 -3.45
N TYR A 76 -14.03 4.66 -4.49
CA TYR A 76 -12.60 4.96 -4.54
C TYR A 76 -12.27 6.43 -4.32
N ASP A 77 -13.00 7.37 -4.92
CA ASP A 77 -12.82 8.82 -4.68
C ASP A 77 -13.00 9.19 -3.20
N GLY A 78 -13.97 8.57 -2.52
CA GLY A 78 -14.21 8.76 -1.09
C GLY A 78 -13.12 8.17 -0.20
N LEU A 79 -12.30 7.27 -0.74
CA LEU A 79 -11.14 6.65 -0.10
C LEU A 79 -9.81 7.30 -0.53
N GLY A 80 -9.86 8.41 -1.28
CA GLY A 80 -8.65 9.08 -1.74
C GLY A 80 -7.89 8.36 -2.85
N ILE A 81 -8.53 7.42 -3.55
CA ILE A 81 -7.93 6.63 -4.63
C ILE A 81 -8.38 7.21 -5.98
N LYS A 82 -7.43 7.59 -6.83
CA LYS A 82 -7.70 8.15 -8.16
C LYS A 82 -6.81 7.52 -9.19
N THR A 83 -7.37 7.14 -10.35
CA THR A 83 -6.60 6.73 -11.52
C THR A 83 -6.81 7.69 -12.69
N SER A 84 -5.77 7.92 -13.48
CA SER A 84 -5.82 8.73 -14.69
C SER A 84 -4.81 8.17 -15.70
N GLY A 85 -5.30 7.60 -16.80
CA GLY A 85 -4.44 6.90 -17.75
C GLY A 85 -3.74 5.72 -17.08
N ASN A 86 -2.42 5.78 -16.96
CA ASN A 86 -1.58 4.77 -16.29
C ASN A 86 -1.04 5.25 -14.93
N ALA A 87 -1.62 6.29 -14.37
CA ALA A 87 -1.25 6.83 -13.07
C ALA A 87 -2.28 6.50 -11.99
N LEU A 88 -1.79 6.15 -10.81
CA LEU A 88 -2.53 5.95 -9.57
C LEU A 88 -2.07 7.01 -8.56
N THR A 89 -3.00 7.82 -8.08
CA THR A 89 -2.76 8.74 -6.96
C THR A 89 -3.50 8.26 -5.73
N LEU A 90 -2.78 8.17 -4.62
CA LEU A 90 -3.32 7.88 -3.30
C LEU A 90 -3.19 9.12 -2.43
N ASN A 91 -4.30 9.54 -1.82
CA ASN A 91 -4.32 10.65 -0.86
C ASN A 91 -4.38 10.11 0.56
N GLN A 92 -3.56 10.66 1.45
CA GLN A 92 -3.58 10.34 2.87
C GLN A 92 -4.88 10.81 3.53
N TYR A 93 -5.39 11.95 3.09
CA TYR A 93 -6.60 12.56 3.64
C TYR A 93 -7.62 12.82 2.54
N VAL A 94 -8.90 12.76 2.93
CA VAL A 94 -10.03 13.16 2.09
C VAL A 94 -10.87 14.19 2.81
N THR A 95 -11.37 15.19 2.06
CA THR A 95 -12.23 16.24 2.60
C THR A 95 -13.63 16.07 2.03
N SER A 96 -14.62 15.90 2.91
CA SER A 96 -16.03 15.81 2.56
C SER A 96 -16.83 16.73 3.48
N ASN A 97 -17.72 17.55 2.90
CA ASN A 97 -18.56 18.48 3.64
C ASN A 97 -17.79 19.41 4.62
N GLY A 98 -16.55 19.77 4.24
CA GLY A 98 -15.68 20.64 5.06
C GLY A 98 -14.97 19.93 6.21
N THR A 99 -15.09 18.60 6.31
CA THR A 99 -14.35 17.78 7.29
C THR A 99 -13.29 16.98 6.57
N THR A 100 -12.05 17.10 7.03
CA THR A 100 -10.92 16.30 6.55
C THR A 100 -10.75 15.09 7.46
N SER A 101 -10.67 13.91 6.86
CA SER A 101 -10.49 12.63 7.55
C SER A 101 -9.34 11.84 6.95
N ASN A 102 -8.74 10.96 7.75
CA ASN A 102 -7.72 10.04 7.32
C ASN A 102 -8.33 8.98 6.38
N ALA A 103 -7.71 8.75 5.24
CA ALA A 103 -8.10 7.73 4.28
C ALA A 103 -7.10 6.56 4.27
N SER A 104 -5.80 6.85 4.20
CA SER A 104 -4.70 5.86 4.22
C SER A 104 -4.97 4.61 3.36
N PRO A 105 -5.31 4.73 2.07
CA PRO A 105 -5.74 3.58 1.29
C PRO A 105 -4.59 2.63 0.97
N ARG A 106 -4.94 1.32 0.88
CA ARG A 106 -4.11 0.25 0.33
C ARG A 106 -4.84 -0.41 -0.82
N VAL A 107 -4.17 -0.58 -1.96
CA VAL A 107 -4.74 -1.19 -3.16
C VAL A 107 -3.80 -2.23 -3.75
N TYR A 108 -4.36 -3.19 -4.46
CA TYR A 108 -3.67 -4.34 -5.06
C TYR A 108 -3.83 -4.35 -6.57
N LEU A 109 -2.81 -4.81 -7.27
CA LEU A 109 -2.87 -4.99 -8.72
C LEU A 109 -3.60 -6.29 -9.06
N LEU A 110 -4.64 -6.18 -9.90
CA LEU A 110 -5.39 -7.31 -10.45
C LEU A 110 -4.93 -7.66 -11.86
N ASP A 111 -5.11 -8.93 -12.21
CA ASP A 111 -4.92 -9.45 -13.56
C ASP A 111 -5.84 -8.75 -14.59
N PRO A 112 -5.58 -8.89 -15.90
CA PRO A 112 -6.42 -8.28 -16.93
C PRO A 112 -7.89 -8.74 -16.93
N ALA A 113 -8.21 -9.85 -16.27
CA ALA A 113 -9.58 -10.32 -16.09
C ALA A 113 -10.28 -9.66 -14.89
N GLY A 114 -9.54 -8.94 -14.03
CA GLY A 114 -10.05 -8.32 -12.80
C GLY A 114 -10.56 -9.34 -11.77
N LYS A 115 -10.04 -10.55 -11.82
CA LYS A 115 -10.53 -11.67 -11.03
C LYS A 115 -9.54 -12.18 -9.99
N ASN A 116 -8.27 -12.24 -10.34
CA ASN A 116 -7.18 -12.64 -9.44
C ASN A 116 -6.18 -11.51 -9.33
N TYR A 117 -5.31 -11.57 -8.34
CA TYR A 117 -4.15 -10.70 -8.31
C TYR A 117 -3.21 -10.99 -9.47
N GLU A 118 -2.58 -9.96 -10.02
CA GLU A 118 -1.47 -10.12 -10.96
C GLU A 118 -0.23 -10.59 -10.19
N MET A 119 0.16 -11.84 -10.41
CA MET A 119 1.30 -12.45 -9.72
C MET A 119 2.60 -12.12 -10.45
N LEU A 120 3.36 -11.18 -9.89
CA LEU A 120 4.64 -10.77 -10.47
C LEU A 120 5.74 -11.77 -10.10
N GLN A 121 6.26 -12.50 -11.08
CA GLN A 121 7.42 -13.39 -10.93
C GLN A 121 8.68 -12.61 -11.31
N LEU A 122 9.38 -12.07 -10.31
CA LEU A 122 10.48 -11.13 -10.53
C LEU A 122 11.87 -11.72 -10.33
N LEU A 123 12.01 -13.00 -10.00
CA LEU A 123 13.32 -13.66 -9.91
C LEU A 123 14.03 -13.60 -11.26
N GLY A 124 15.26 -13.07 -11.29
CA GLY A 124 16.02 -12.85 -12.54
C GLY A 124 15.41 -11.78 -13.46
N GLN A 125 14.59 -10.87 -12.93
CA GLN A 125 13.89 -9.81 -13.67
C GLN A 125 14.06 -8.46 -12.99
N GLU A 126 13.43 -7.44 -13.59
CA GLU A 126 13.35 -6.08 -13.00
C GLU A 126 11.93 -5.55 -13.00
N ILE A 127 11.69 -4.58 -12.12
CA ILE A 127 10.50 -3.75 -12.09
C ILE A 127 10.91 -2.29 -12.09
N SER A 128 10.19 -1.46 -12.83
CA SER A 128 10.33 0.00 -12.80
C SER A 128 8.98 0.69 -12.73
N PHE A 129 8.96 1.86 -12.10
CA PHE A 129 7.80 2.72 -12.01
C PHE A 129 8.22 4.16 -11.83
N ASP A 130 7.39 5.09 -12.30
CA ASP A 130 7.56 6.50 -12.01
C ASP A 130 6.82 6.84 -10.72
N VAL A 131 7.41 7.72 -9.90
CA VAL A 131 6.80 8.21 -8.67
C VAL A 131 6.92 9.71 -8.55
N ASP A 132 5.85 10.35 -8.07
CA ASP A 132 5.82 11.73 -7.60
C ASP A 132 5.62 11.72 -6.08
N ALA A 133 6.67 12.04 -5.35
CA ALA A 133 6.72 12.12 -3.89
C ALA A 133 6.74 13.58 -3.39
N SER A 134 6.53 14.55 -4.27
CA SER A 134 6.65 15.98 -3.95
C SER A 134 5.63 16.47 -2.90
N ASN A 135 4.53 15.72 -2.71
CA ASN A 135 3.50 15.99 -1.73
C ASN A 135 3.52 15.02 -0.53
N LEU A 136 4.63 14.32 -0.30
CA LEU A 136 4.82 13.45 0.85
C LEU A 136 5.72 14.12 1.88
N PRO A 137 5.17 14.76 2.94
CA PRO A 137 5.99 15.38 3.98
C PRO A 137 6.64 14.33 4.89
N CYS A 138 7.52 14.79 5.78
CA CYS A 138 8.02 13.99 6.91
C CYS A 138 6.89 13.30 7.66
N GLY A 139 7.10 12.05 8.06
CA GLY A 139 6.13 11.27 8.84
C GLY A 139 5.09 10.54 8.02
N GLU A 140 5.13 10.66 6.69
CA GLU A 140 4.29 9.90 5.79
C GLU A 140 5.11 8.80 5.09
N ASN A 141 4.44 7.75 4.67
CA ASN A 141 5.03 6.67 3.87
C ASN A 141 4.16 6.40 2.65
N GLY A 142 4.65 6.77 1.46
CA GLY A 142 4.12 6.26 0.21
C GLY A 142 4.84 4.96 -0.09
N ALA A 143 4.13 3.84 -0.09
CA ALA A 143 4.75 2.53 -0.23
C ALA A 143 4.32 1.82 -1.52
N LEU A 144 5.29 1.19 -2.17
CA LEU A 144 5.09 0.26 -3.28
C LEU A 144 5.90 -0.99 -2.98
N TYR A 145 5.22 -2.11 -2.79
CA TYR A 145 5.81 -3.33 -2.28
C TYR A 145 5.13 -4.59 -2.83
N LEU A 146 5.71 -5.73 -2.52
CA LEU A 146 5.23 -7.04 -2.95
C LEU A 146 4.98 -7.89 -1.71
N SER A 147 3.84 -8.61 -1.70
CA SER A 147 3.56 -9.64 -0.68
C SER A 147 3.18 -10.96 -1.34
N GLU A 148 3.63 -12.07 -0.75
CA GLU A 148 3.36 -13.42 -1.25
C GLU A 148 1.96 -13.88 -0.86
N MET A 149 0.94 -13.10 -1.28
CA MET A 149 -0.48 -13.38 -1.07
C MET A 149 -0.96 -14.52 -1.97
N ASP A 150 -2.08 -15.16 -1.58
CA ASP A 150 -2.79 -16.08 -2.47
C ASP A 150 -3.33 -15.35 -3.71
N ALA A 151 -3.06 -15.87 -4.90
CA ALA A 151 -3.47 -15.27 -6.16
C ALA A 151 -4.97 -15.03 -6.27
N THR A 152 -5.79 -15.84 -5.58
CA THR A 152 -7.25 -15.74 -5.58
C THR A 152 -7.80 -14.88 -4.44
N GLY A 153 -6.92 -14.41 -3.53
CA GLY A 153 -7.34 -13.71 -2.32
C GLY A 153 -8.10 -14.60 -1.34
N GLY A 154 -7.78 -15.91 -1.30
CA GLY A 154 -8.47 -16.89 -0.49
C GLY A 154 -9.92 -17.14 -0.94
N ARG A 155 -10.16 -17.13 -2.25
CA ARG A 155 -11.51 -17.39 -2.80
C ARG A 155 -12.01 -18.76 -2.40
N SER A 156 -13.25 -18.80 -1.90
CA SER A 156 -13.94 -20.00 -1.46
C SER A 156 -15.45 -19.91 -1.73
N GLN A 157 -16.20 -20.96 -1.38
CA GLN A 157 -17.66 -20.90 -1.41
C GLN A 157 -18.24 -19.81 -0.48
N TYR A 158 -17.53 -19.44 0.59
CA TYR A 158 -17.94 -18.41 1.55
C TYR A 158 -17.28 -17.06 1.31
N ASN A 159 -16.26 -17.00 0.43
CA ASN A 159 -15.61 -15.80 -0.06
C ASN A 159 -15.55 -15.84 -1.60
N PRO A 160 -16.66 -15.78 -2.32
CA PRO A 160 -16.70 -16.01 -3.77
C PRO A 160 -16.01 -14.92 -4.58
N ALA A 161 -15.89 -13.71 -4.06
CA ALA A 161 -15.22 -12.61 -4.72
C ALA A 161 -13.69 -12.70 -4.61
N GLY A 162 -13.17 -13.09 -3.45
CA GLY A 162 -11.73 -13.24 -3.23
C GLY A 162 -10.96 -11.97 -3.60
N ALA A 163 -9.95 -12.11 -4.44
CA ALA A 163 -9.07 -11.03 -4.89
C ALA A 163 -9.82 -9.85 -5.53
N SER A 164 -10.96 -10.09 -6.22
CA SER A 164 -11.73 -8.99 -6.83
C SER A 164 -12.39 -8.04 -5.82
N TYR A 165 -12.33 -8.36 -4.52
CA TYR A 165 -12.71 -7.48 -3.40
C TYR A 165 -11.55 -7.24 -2.43
N GLY A 166 -10.31 -7.48 -2.85
CA GLY A 166 -9.12 -7.13 -2.09
C GLY A 166 -8.89 -7.96 -0.83
N SER A 167 -9.34 -9.23 -0.78
CA SER A 167 -9.15 -10.09 0.39
C SER A 167 -7.81 -10.83 0.39
N GLY A 168 -7.40 -11.36 1.55
CA GLY A 168 -6.26 -12.26 1.67
C GLY A 168 -4.92 -11.58 1.95
N TYR A 169 -4.90 -10.35 2.47
CA TYR A 169 -3.67 -9.64 2.81
C TYR A 169 -2.83 -10.40 3.85
N CYS A 170 -1.56 -10.44 3.61
CA CYS A 170 -0.51 -10.84 4.54
C CYS A 170 0.76 -10.02 4.27
N ASP A 171 1.62 -9.94 5.28
CA ASP A 171 2.92 -9.29 5.24
C ASP A 171 3.90 -9.94 6.23
N ALA A 172 5.14 -9.46 6.29
CA ALA A 172 6.12 -9.97 7.23
C ALA A 172 5.89 -9.49 8.66
N GLN A 173 5.04 -8.48 8.89
CA GLN A 173 4.68 -8.02 10.23
C GLN A 173 3.71 -8.97 10.94
N CYS A 174 3.09 -9.90 10.19
CA CYS A 174 2.21 -10.92 10.75
C CYS A 174 1.03 -10.34 11.54
N GLY A 175 0.44 -9.26 11.04
CA GLY A 175 -0.70 -8.60 11.69
C GLY A 175 -1.92 -9.51 11.79
N SER A 176 -2.65 -9.46 12.92
CA SER A 176 -3.90 -10.20 13.09
C SER A 176 -5.09 -9.34 12.66
N SER A 177 -6.02 -9.94 11.94
CA SER A 177 -7.30 -9.31 11.57
C SER A 177 -8.45 -10.30 11.78
N SER A 178 -9.69 -9.83 11.60
CA SER A 178 -10.89 -10.71 11.66
C SER A 178 -10.93 -11.76 10.54
N TRP A 179 -10.08 -11.61 9.54
CA TRP A 179 -9.97 -12.52 8.40
C TRP A 179 -8.52 -12.97 8.21
N PHE A 180 -8.36 -14.25 7.89
CA PHE A 180 -7.09 -14.83 7.47
C PHE A 180 -7.30 -15.52 6.12
N ASN A 181 -6.53 -15.10 5.11
CA ASN A 181 -6.59 -15.62 3.74
C ASN A 181 -8.03 -15.85 3.23
N GLY A 182 -8.87 -14.82 3.39
CA GLY A 182 -10.26 -14.84 2.92
C GLY A 182 -11.26 -15.63 3.78
N SER A 183 -10.81 -16.24 4.88
CA SER A 183 -11.63 -16.97 5.84
C SER A 183 -11.75 -16.24 7.17
N ILE A 184 -12.81 -16.53 7.95
CA ILE A 184 -12.96 -15.96 9.29
C ILE A 184 -11.82 -16.44 10.19
N ASN A 185 -11.14 -15.49 10.83
CA ASN A 185 -10.02 -15.75 11.73
C ASN A 185 -10.47 -15.87 13.20
N SER A 186 -11.27 -16.87 13.50
CA SER A 186 -11.75 -17.11 14.87
C SER A 186 -10.64 -17.47 15.85
N ALA A 187 -9.51 -17.98 15.36
CA ALA A 187 -8.34 -18.32 16.16
C ALA A 187 -7.42 -17.12 16.46
N GLY A 188 -7.68 -15.94 15.86
CA GLY A 188 -6.85 -14.76 16.04
C GLY A 188 -5.42 -14.92 15.52
N LEU A 189 -5.23 -15.68 14.44
CA LEU A 189 -3.92 -15.91 13.84
C LEU A 189 -3.35 -14.61 13.27
N GLY A 190 -2.04 -14.44 13.35
CA GLY A 190 -1.32 -13.45 12.57
C GLY A 190 -1.16 -13.90 11.12
N SER A 191 -1.28 -12.98 10.17
CA SER A 191 -1.23 -13.25 8.73
C SER A 191 0.16 -12.95 8.19
N CYS A 192 1.03 -13.96 8.13
CA CYS A 192 2.42 -13.86 7.70
C CYS A 192 2.59 -14.25 6.24
N CYS A 193 3.44 -13.58 5.51
CA CYS A 193 4.04 -14.03 4.24
C CYS A 193 5.29 -13.22 3.90
N ASN A 194 6.11 -13.71 2.94
CA ASN A 194 7.24 -12.96 2.45
C ASN A 194 6.82 -11.60 1.90
N GLU A 195 7.61 -10.56 2.21
CA GLU A 195 7.37 -9.19 1.82
C GLU A 195 8.63 -8.57 1.21
N MET A 196 8.48 -7.83 0.13
CA MET A 196 9.57 -7.12 -0.52
C MET A 196 9.21 -5.67 -0.72
N ASP A 197 9.69 -4.80 0.14
CA ASP A 197 9.44 -3.37 0.02
C ASP A 197 10.33 -2.77 -1.06
N LEU A 198 9.75 -2.65 -2.26
CA LEU A 198 10.42 -2.03 -3.39
C LEU A 198 10.72 -0.56 -3.14
N TRP A 199 9.81 0.13 -2.46
CA TRP A 199 9.96 1.55 -2.18
C TRP A 199 9.05 1.95 -1.02
N GLU A 200 9.64 2.29 0.11
CA GLU A 200 9.03 2.97 1.22
C GLU A 200 9.70 4.32 1.37
N ALA A 201 8.92 5.40 1.26
CA ALA A 201 9.52 6.71 1.19
C ALA A 201 8.54 7.85 1.44
N ASN A 202 9.14 9.00 1.71
CA ASN A 202 8.51 10.31 1.58
C ASN A 202 9.42 11.28 0.80
N GLY A 203 9.20 12.57 0.90
CA GLY A 203 10.03 13.57 0.24
C GLY A 203 11.47 13.65 0.77
N GLU A 204 11.76 13.09 1.95
CA GLU A 204 13.02 13.28 2.67
C GLU A 204 13.87 12.00 2.82
N ALA A 205 13.24 10.83 2.82
CA ALA A 205 13.91 9.55 3.03
C ALA A 205 13.30 8.43 2.20
N THR A 206 14.08 7.37 1.93
CA THR A 206 13.63 6.17 1.20
C THR A 206 14.34 4.93 1.70
N ALA A 207 13.63 3.80 1.70
CA ALA A 207 14.17 2.48 1.99
C ALA A 207 13.79 1.47 0.89
N LEU A 208 14.64 0.44 0.74
CA LEU A 208 14.42 -0.76 -0.07
C LEU A 208 14.69 -1.95 0.86
N THR A 209 13.69 -2.80 1.13
CA THR A 209 13.80 -3.75 2.24
C THR A 209 13.18 -5.09 1.91
N PRO A 210 13.95 -6.17 1.74
CA PRO A 210 13.44 -7.54 1.76
C PRO A 210 13.17 -7.99 3.20
N HIS A 211 12.01 -8.63 3.41
CA HIS A 211 11.59 -9.28 4.64
C HIS A 211 11.30 -10.77 4.36
N PRO A 212 12.30 -11.65 4.40
CA PRO A 212 12.09 -13.06 4.17
C PRO A 212 11.33 -13.73 5.32
N CYS A 213 10.53 -14.75 4.98
CA CYS A 213 9.87 -15.62 5.95
C CYS A 213 10.29 -17.06 5.71
N SER A 214 10.47 -17.84 6.77
CA SER A 214 10.76 -19.28 6.69
C SER A 214 9.56 -20.13 6.27
N VAL A 215 8.49 -19.50 5.80
CA VAL A 215 7.22 -20.11 5.37
C VAL A 215 6.85 -19.58 3.98
N ASP A 216 6.12 -20.38 3.21
CA ASP A 216 5.66 -20.05 1.87
C ASP A 216 4.23 -19.56 1.88
N GLY A 217 3.95 -18.50 1.09
CA GLY A 217 2.61 -17.92 0.94
C GLY A 217 1.97 -17.47 2.26
N PRO A 218 0.63 -17.34 2.29
CA PRO A 218 -0.08 -16.95 3.51
C PRO A 218 0.04 -18.00 4.60
N TYR A 219 0.61 -17.64 5.74
CA TYR A 219 0.81 -18.51 6.89
C TYR A 219 0.17 -17.92 8.15
N GLY A 220 -0.69 -18.70 8.81
CA GLY A 220 -1.34 -18.32 10.07
C GLY A 220 -0.43 -18.62 11.26
N CYS A 221 0.16 -17.60 11.86
CA CYS A 221 1.01 -17.74 13.04
C CYS A 221 0.24 -17.55 14.35
N SER A 222 0.78 -18.07 15.45
CA SER A 222 0.32 -17.81 16.82
C SER A 222 1.49 -17.75 17.80
N GLY A 223 1.32 -17.00 18.89
CA GLY A 223 2.33 -16.88 19.95
C GLY A 223 3.68 -16.39 19.43
N SER A 224 4.76 -17.06 19.78
CA SER A 224 6.13 -16.68 19.40
C SER A 224 6.39 -16.74 17.90
N ALA A 225 5.65 -17.55 17.14
CA ALA A 225 5.78 -17.59 15.69
C ALA A 225 5.39 -16.27 15.00
N CYS A 226 4.56 -15.43 15.65
CA CYS A 226 4.24 -14.07 15.21
C CYS A 226 5.17 -13.00 15.81
N GLY A 227 6.12 -13.37 16.65
CA GLY A 227 7.03 -12.45 17.34
C GLY A 227 8.17 -11.93 16.46
N SER A 228 9.04 -11.10 17.04
CA SER A 228 10.22 -10.55 16.35
C SER A 228 11.22 -11.63 15.93
N THR A 229 11.30 -12.75 16.66
CA THR A 229 12.11 -13.93 16.33
C THR A 229 11.23 -15.07 15.78
N GLY A 230 10.15 -14.73 15.10
CA GLY A 230 9.15 -15.66 14.59
C GLY A 230 9.48 -16.23 13.22
N VAL A 231 8.43 -16.39 12.41
CA VAL A 231 8.58 -17.00 11.07
C VAL A 231 8.99 -16.00 9.99
N CYS A 232 8.92 -14.69 10.25
CA CYS A 232 9.28 -13.63 9.32
C CYS A 232 10.28 -12.64 9.94
N ASP A 233 11.19 -12.13 9.12
CA ASP A 233 12.08 -11.02 9.44
C ASP A 233 11.31 -9.70 9.41
N LYS A 234 10.92 -9.21 10.58
CA LYS A 234 10.13 -7.98 10.71
C LYS A 234 10.93 -6.70 10.51
N ASN A 235 12.25 -6.74 10.78
CA ASN A 235 13.11 -5.59 10.59
C ASN A 235 13.52 -5.43 9.13
N GLY A 236 13.83 -6.55 8.48
CA GLY A 236 14.35 -6.59 7.13
C GLY A 236 15.78 -6.07 6.99
N CYS A 237 16.46 -6.42 5.91
CA CYS A 237 17.77 -5.88 5.63
C CYS A 237 17.67 -4.62 4.74
N GLY A 238 17.21 -3.51 5.32
CA GLY A 238 16.87 -2.29 4.62
C GLY A 238 18.07 -1.51 4.08
N PHE A 239 18.02 -1.07 2.82
CA PHE A 239 18.94 -0.12 2.22
C PHE A 239 18.32 1.29 2.24
N ASN A 240 18.63 2.07 3.26
CA ASN A 240 18.29 3.48 3.37
C ASN A 240 19.55 4.32 3.14
N PRO A 241 19.63 5.13 2.05
CA PRO A 241 20.81 5.94 1.75
C PRO A 241 21.27 6.85 2.90
N TYR A 242 20.32 7.46 3.61
CA TYR A 242 20.61 8.36 4.72
C TYR A 242 21.24 7.61 5.90
N ALA A 243 20.62 6.48 6.30
CA ALA A 243 21.15 5.62 7.37
C ALA A 243 22.54 5.05 7.04
N LEU A 244 22.81 4.84 5.75
CA LEU A 244 24.11 4.41 5.25
C LEU A 244 25.10 5.56 5.03
N GLY A 245 24.78 6.76 5.56
CA GLY A 245 25.68 7.91 5.65
C GLY A 245 25.78 8.75 4.36
N ASN A 246 24.89 8.54 3.40
CA ASN A 246 24.80 9.36 2.18
C ASN A 246 23.64 10.37 2.26
N HIS A 247 23.83 11.41 3.08
CA HIS A 247 22.82 12.40 3.41
C HIS A 247 22.49 13.39 2.29
N SER A 248 23.24 13.39 1.18
CA SER A 248 23.01 14.28 0.04
C SER A 248 22.45 13.57 -1.20
N TYR A 249 21.99 12.32 -1.02
CA TYR A 249 21.58 11.48 -2.14
C TYR A 249 20.11 11.66 -2.51
N TYR A 250 19.20 11.59 -1.54
CA TYR A 250 17.75 11.58 -1.73
C TYR A 250 17.10 12.70 -0.92
N GLY A 251 16.24 13.51 -1.55
CA GLY A 251 15.55 14.63 -0.92
C GLY A 251 15.35 15.81 -1.86
N PRO A 252 14.63 16.86 -1.44
CA PRO A 252 14.40 18.04 -2.28
C PRO A 252 15.70 18.71 -2.72
N GLY A 253 15.91 18.83 -4.05
CA GLY A 253 17.10 19.44 -4.63
C GLY A 253 18.39 18.64 -4.49
N LEU A 254 18.33 17.38 -4.00
CA LEU A 254 19.49 16.49 -3.87
C LEU A 254 19.73 15.68 -5.16
N THR A 255 20.60 14.65 -5.08
CA THR A 255 20.97 13.83 -6.24
C THR A 255 19.76 13.17 -6.91
N VAL A 256 18.85 12.61 -6.12
CA VAL A 256 17.48 12.26 -6.52
C VAL A 256 16.59 13.36 -5.94
N ASP A 257 16.15 14.27 -6.80
CA ASP A 257 15.38 15.46 -6.42
C ASP A 257 13.88 15.12 -6.27
N THR A 258 13.44 14.89 -5.05
CA THR A 258 12.08 14.50 -4.72
C THR A 258 11.02 15.58 -4.93
N SER A 259 11.42 16.83 -5.18
CA SER A 259 10.51 17.89 -5.60
C SER A 259 9.95 17.71 -7.02
N LYS A 260 10.39 16.68 -7.73
CA LYS A 260 10.01 16.33 -9.10
C LYS A 260 9.86 14.82 -9.25
N PRO A 261 8.99 14.36 -10.17
CA PRO A 261 8.88 12.94 -10.47
C PRO A 261 10.20 12.30 -10.93
N PHE A 262 10.39 11.05 -10.60
CA PHE A 262 11.52 10.23 -11.02
C PHE A 262 11.08 8.77 -11.22
N THR A 263 11.88 8.03 -12.02
CA THR A 263 11.68 6.58 -12.19
C THR A 263 12.53 5.84 -11.17
N VAL A 264 11.96 4.83 -10.54
CA VAL A 264 12.64 3.86 -9.68
C VAL A 264 12.76 2.55 -10.45
N THR A 265 13.95 1.94 -10.46
CA THR A 265 14.17 0.61 -11.07
C THR A 265 14.84 -0.30 -10.06
N THR A 266 14.26 -1.49 -9.86
CA THR A 266 14.80 -2.55 -9.00
C THR A 266 15.04 -3.81 -9.82
N GLN A 267 16.24 -4.39 -9.70
CA GLN A 267 16.67 -5.59 -10.42
C GLN A 267 16.97 -6.71 -9.43
N PHE A 268 16.41 -7.89 -9.67
CA PHE A 268 16.61 -9.10 -8.87
C PHE A 268 17.58 -10.05 -9.60
N VAL A 269 18.84 -9.94 -9.24
CA VAL A 269 19.94 -10.62 -9.97
C VAL A 269 20.18 -12.01 -9.39
N THR A 270 20.19 -13.02 -10.24
CA THR A 270 20.47 -14.41 -9.88
C THR A 270 21.91 -14.80 -10.20
N ASN A 271 22.40 -15.84 -9.55
CA ASN A 271 23.76 -16.35 -9.69
C ASN A 271 24.13 -16.81 -11.12
N ASP A 272 23.14 -17.21 -11.91
CA ASP A 272 23.30 -17.71 -13.28
C ASP A 272 22.63 -16.82 -14.35
N GLY A 273 22.02 -15.71 -13.94
CA GLY A 273 21.32 -14.78 -14.83
C GLY A 273 19.99 -15.32 -15.38
N THR A 274 19.45 -16.41 -14.83
CA THR A 274 18.17 -16.99 -15.25
C THR A 274 17.06 -16.70 -14.26
N LYS A 275 15.81 -16.93 -14.69
CA LYS A 275 14.59 -16.78 -13.84
C LYS A 275 14.39 -17.95 -12.86
N THR A 276 15.31 -18.91 -12.84
CA THR A 276 15.29 -20.08 -11.97
C THR A 276 16.57 -20.23 -11.15
N GLY A 277 17.51 -19.29 -11.28
CA GLY A 277 18.71 -19.21 -10.45
C GLY A 277 18.42 -18.77 -9.03
N THR A 278 19.44 -18.79 -8.17
CA THR A 278 19.34 -18.27 -6.80
C THR A 278 19.51 -16.75 -6.79
N LEU A 279 18.65 -16.03 -6.10
CA LEU A 279 18.80 -14.58 -5.90
C LEU A 279 20.09 -14.29 -5.11
N THR A 280 20.95 -13.45 -5.66
CA THR A 280 22.24 -13.10 -5.04
C THR A 280 22.40 -11.61 -4.76
N GLU A 281 21.62 -10.78 -5.46
CA GLU A 281 21.75 -9.33 -5.34
C GLU A 281 20.45 -8.63 -5.75
N ILE A 282 20.05 -7.59 -4.99
CA ILE A 282 18.97 -6.67 -5.35
C ILE A 282 19.60 -5.31 -5.61
N ARG A 283 19.48 -4.83 -6.87
CA ARG A 283 20.03 -3.56 -7.33
C ARG A 283 18.96 -2.50 -7.45
N ARG A 284 19.34 -1.27 -7.17
CA ARG A 284 18.50 -0.09 -7.34
C ARG A 284 19.17 0.90 -8.29
N SER A 285 18.37 1.55 -9.11
CA SER A 285 18.77 2.77 -9.82
C SER A 285 17.56 3.71 -9.95
N TYR A 286 17.84 4.96 -10.26
CA TYR A 286 16.81 5.96 -10.53
C TYR A 286 17.03 6.58 -11.90
N THR A 287 15.97 7.10 -12.51
CA THR A 287 16.07 7.91 -13.72
C THR A 287 15.32 9.21 -13.50
N GLN A 288 16.00 10.34 -13.67
CA GLN A 288 15.39 11.66 -13.54
C GLN A 288 15.92 12.60 -14.61
N ASN A 289 15.05 13.37 -15.26
CA ASN A 289 15.38 14.26 -16.36
C ASN A 289 16.15 13.54 -17.51
N GLY A 290 15.79 12.30 -17.79
CA GLY A 290 16.44 11.47 -18.82
C GLY A 290 17.83 10.94 -18.45
N LYS A 291 18.30 11.18 -17.22
CA LYS A 291 19.60 10.72 -16.72
C LYS A 291 19.42 9.55 -15.75
N VAL A 292 20.14 8.47 -15.98
CA VAL A 292 20.24 7.37 -15.01
C VAL A 292 21.15 7.78 -13.86
N ILE A 293 20.68 7.58 -12.64
CA ILE A 293 21.35 7.84 -11.37
C ILE A 293 21.56 6.48 -10.70
N ALA A 294 22.80 6.07 -10.51
CA ALA A 294 23.14 4.85 -9.79
C ALA A 294 22.68 4.95 -8.32
N ASN A 295 22.44 3.82 -7.67
CA ASN A 295 22.08 3.81 -6.24
C ASN A 295 23.17 4.51 -5.40
N ALA A 296 22.78 4.97 -4.22
CA ALA A 296 23.71 5.51 -3.24
C ALA A 296 24.82 4.49 -2.93
N VAL A 297 26.01 5.01 -2.65
CA VAL A 297 27.09 4.19 -2.11
C VAL A 297 27.20 4.47 -0.61
N ALA A 298 27.13 3.42 0.20
CA ALA A 298 27.28 3.51 1.64
C ALA A 298 28.62 4.14 2.03
N SER A 299 28.58 5.08 2.97
CA SER A 299 29.79 5.81 3.41
C SER A 299 30.74 4.92 4.24
N SER A 300 31.98 5.38 4.37
CA SER A 300 32.98 4.68 5.20
C SER A 300 32.62 4.67 6.69
N SER A 301 31.77 5.58 7.15
CA SER A 301 31.33 5.67 8.54
C SER A 301 30.15 4.76 8.89
N SER A 302 29.47 4.18 7.90
CA SER A 302 28.27 3.36 8.10
C SER A 302 28.56 1.93 8.56
N GLY A 303 29.79 1.45 8.46
CA GLY A 303 30.13 0.03 8.62
C GLY A 303 29.94 -0.80 7.33
N PHE A 304 29.31 -0.23 6.30
CA PHE A 304 28.98 -0.88 5.02
C PHE A 304 29.68 -0.22 3.81
N SER A 305 30.87 0.33 4.04
CA SER A 305 31.63 1.13 3.06
C SER A 305 31.68 0.48 1.67
N GLY A 306 31.24 1.25 0.66
CA GLY A 306 31.27 0.84 -0.73
C GLY A 306 30.08 0.00 -1.20
N GLN A 307 29.16 -0.41 -0.31
CA GLN A 307 27.94 -1.12 -0.71
C GLN A 307 26.99 -0.16 -1.43
N SER A 308 26.40 -0.65 -2.52
CA SER A 308 25.41 0.09 -3.32
C SER A 308 24.20 -0.75 -3.73
N SER A 309 24.14 -1.99 -3.23
CA SER A 309 23.08 -2.96 -3.48
C SER A 309 22.90 -3.85 -2.25
N ILE A 310 21.80 -4.59 -2.21
CA ILE A 310 21.54 -5.59 -1.18
C ILE A 310 22.10 -6.92 -1.66
N THR A 311 23.01 -7.48 -0.89
CA THR A 311 23.60 -8.82 -1.07
C THR A 311 23.37 -9.65 0.18
N GLU A 312 23.57 -10.97 0.12
CA GLU A 312 23.45 -11.84 1.31
C GLU A 312 24.38 -11.36 2.46
N SER A 313 25.61 -10.96 2.12
CA SER A 313 26.55 -10.46 3.11
C SER A 313 26.12 -9.11 3.72
N PHE A 314 25.47 -8.25 2.95
CA PHE A 314 24.88 -7.02 3.45
C PHE A 314 23.72 -7.32 4.42
N CYS A 315 22.79 -8.22 4.01
CA CYS A 315 21.66 -8.60 4.86
C CYS A 315 22.12 -9.22 6.19
N THR A 316 23.03 -10.19 6.15
CA THR A 316 23.54 -10.83 7.38
C THR A 316 24.24 -9.86 8.32
N ALA A 317 24.87 -8.80 7.79
CA ALA A 317 25.54 -7.79 8.58
C ALA A 317 24.59 -6.71 9.12
N MET A 318 23.51 -6.40 8.38
CA MET A 318 22.47 -5.44 8.81
C MET A 318 21.52 -6.05 9.81
N ASP A 319 21.04 -7.26 9.52
CA ASP A 319 20.10 -8.01 10.34
C ASP A 319 20.44 -9.50 10.32
N SER A 320 20.93 -10.01 11.46
CA SER A 320 21.27 -11.43 11.59
C SER A 320 20.05 -12.35 11.50
N GLU A 321 18.84 -11.84 11.71
CA GLU A 321 17.59 -12.61 11.62
C GLU A 321 17.27 -12.96 10.18
N ALA A 322 17.49 -12.04 9.22
CA ALA A 322 17.32 -12.30 7.80
C ALA A 322 18.04 -13.60 7.36
N GLY A 323 19.29 -13.76 7.76
CA GLY A 323 20.08 -14.95 7.45
C GLY A 323 19.51 -16.25 8.05
N THR A 324 18.93 -16.20 9.26
CA THR A 324 18.32 -17.37 9.91
C THR A 324 17.00 -17.80 9.26
N LEU A 325 16.34 -16.89 8.57
CA LEU A 325 15.09 -17.12 7.84
C LEU A 325 15.31 -17.39 6.33
N GLY A 326 16.56 -17.63 5.92
CA GLY A 326 16.94 -18.00 4.55
C GLY A 326 17.36 -16.84 3.66
N GLY A 327 17.33 -15.61 4.16
CA GLY A 327 17.91 -14.42 3.51
C GLY A 327 17.41 -14.18 2.07
N LEU A 328 18.32 -13.81 1.19
CA LEU A 328 17.98 -13.56 -0.22
C LEU A 328 17.56 -14.84 -0.96
N THR A 329 17.99 -16.03 -0.54
CA THR A 329 17.55 -17.29 -1.16
C THR A 329 16.03 -17.45 -1.00
N THR A 330 15.51 -17.34 0.22
CA THR A 330 14.07 -17.44 0.51
C THR A 330 13.28 -16.32 -0.19
N MET A 331 13.78 -15.08 -0.15
CA MET A 331 13.15 -13.97 -0.89
C MET A 331 13.12 -14.26 -2.39
N GLY A 332 14.19 -14.84 -2.96
CA GLY A 332 14.24 -15.24 -4.37
C GLY A 332 13.23 -16.32 -4.71
N GLU A 333 13.03 -17.30 -3.83
CA GLU A 333 12.01 -18.34 -4.01
C GLU A 333 10.60 -17.76 -4.04
N ALA A 334 10.27 -16.82 -3.12
CA ALA A 334 9.00 -16.09 -3.12
C ALA A 334 8.79 -15.28 -4.41
N LEU A 335 9.81 -14.54 -4.87
CA LEU A 335 9.79 -13.83 -6.14
C LEU A 335 9.61 -14.77 -7.35
N GLY A 336 10.12 -15.99 -7.27
CA GLY A 336 9.97 -17.03 -8.31
C GLY A 336 8.58 -17.64 -8.33
N ARG A 337 7.94 -17.84 -7.17
CA ARG A 337 6.54 -18.30 -7.06
C ARG A 337 5.56 -17.24 -7.53
N GLY A 338 5.86 -15.97 -7.30
CA GLY A 338 5.07 -14.81 -7.66
C GLY A 338 4.52 -14.09 -6.42
N MET A 339 4.51 -12.77 -6.50
CA MET A 339 4.04 -11.89 -5.42
C MET A 339 3.09 -10.84 -5.97
N VAL A 340 2.17 -10.37 -5.13
CA VAL A 340 1.17 -9.34 -5.45
C VAL A 340 1.76 -7.96 -5.29
N LEU A 341 1.60 -7.09 -6.29
CA LEU A 341 2.02 -5.69 -6.20
C LEU A 341 0.98 -4.86 -5.44
N ILE A 342 1.46 -4.15 -4.44
CA ILE A 342 0.67 -3.39 -3.49
C ILE A 342 1.11 -1.93 -3.49
N PHE A 343 0.14 -1.03 -3.42
CA PHE A 343 0.35 0.41 -3.29
C PHE A 343 -0.35 0.89 -2.03
N SER A 344 0.31 1.69 -1.22
CA SER A 344 -0.30 2.31 -0.06
C SER A 344 0.26 3.70 0.22
N ILE A 345 -0.49 4.46 0.99
CA ILE A 345 -0.04 5.67 1.67
C ILE A 345 -0.52 5.59 3.11
N TRP A 346 0.37 5.84 4.06
CA TRP A 346 0.03 5.74 5.46
C TRP A 346 0.97 6.54 6.35
N ASN A 347 0.53 6.84 7.56
CA ASN A 347 1.33 7.41 8.62
C ASN A 347 1.29 6.52 9.87
N ASP A 348 2.29 6.69 10.74
CA ASP A 348 2.45 5.89 11.94
C ASP A 348 2.16 6.73 13.18
N ALA A 349 0.97 6.55 13.75
CA ALA A 349 0.56 7.26 14.95
C ALA A 349 1.36 6.84 16.21
N GLY A 350 1.99 5.65 16.19
CA GLY A 350 2.76 5.13 17.31
C GLY A 350 4.23 5.59 17.30
N GLY A 351 4.86 5.58 16.15
CA GLY A 351 6.28 5.87 15.98
C GLY A 351 6.59 7.10 15.14
N TYR A 352 5.56 7.76 14.58
CA TYR A 352 5.67 8.98 13.78
C TYR A 352 6.59 8.83 12.55
N MET A 353 6.67 7.62 12.01
CA MET A 353 7.54 7.22 10.89
C MET A 353 9.05 7.43 11.16
N ASN A 354 9.45 7.56 12.43
CA ASN A 354 10.84 7.85 12.81
C ASN A 354 11.85 6.80 12.34
N TRP A 355 11.41 5.55 12.20
CA TRP A 355 12.21 4.46 11.68
C TRP A 355 12.64 4.67 10.21
N LEU A 356 11.83 5.41 9.43
CA LEU A 356 12.08 5.69 8.02
C LEU A 356 12.88 6.99 7.81
N ASP A 357 12.49 8.09 8.50
CA ASP A 357 12.89 9.43 8.08
C ASP A 357 13.48 10.34 9.16
N SER A 358 13.68 9.83 10.40
CA SER A 358 14.18 10.63 11.50
C SER A 358 15.43 10.04 12.16
N GLY A 359 16.18 10.85 12.88
CA GLY A 359 17.38 10.43 13.63
C GLY A 359 18.48 9.91 12.71
N SER A 360 18.82 8.62 12.82
CA SER A 360 19.79 7.97 11.95
C SER A 360 19.23 7.61 10.58
N SER A 361 17.91 7.60 10.41
CA SER A 361 17.23 7.12 9.20
C SER A 361 16.86 8.26 8.24
N GLY A 362 16.83 9.51 8.71
CA GLY A 362 16.46 10.65 7.88
C GLY A 362 16.62 12.00 8.57
N PRO A 363 16.43 13.10 7.83
CA PRO A 363 16.63 14.46 8.34
C PRO A 363 15.43 15.02 9.12
N CYS A 364 14.30 14.31 9.15
CA CYS A 364 13.08 14.79 9.79
C CYS A 364 13.21 14.86 11.30
N SER A 365 12.48 15.77 11.94
CA SER A 365 12.42 15.79 13.41
C SER A 365 11.56 14.62 13.92
N SER A 366 11.83 14.12 15.11
CA SER A 366 11.11 12.99 15.72
C SER A 366 9.62 13.26 15.99
N THR A 367 9.16 14.49 15.83
CA THR A 367 7.77 14.90 16.01
C THR A 367 7.12 15.36 14.71
N ALA A 368 7.85 15.36 13.58
CA ALA A 368 7.31 15.79 12.30
C ALA A 368 6.13 14.90 11.83
N GLY A 369 6.21 13.59 12.14
CA GLY A 369 5.21 12.60 11.76
C GLY A 369 3.97 12.52 12.65
N ILE A 370 3.69 13.51 13.51
CA ILE A 370 2.45 13.51 14.29
C ILE A 370 1.25 13.66 13.33
N PRO A 371 0.36 12.63 13.19
CA PRO A 371 -0.67 12.62 12.15
C PRO A 371 -1.62 13.82 12.17
N SER A 372 -2.02 14.29 13.36
CA SER A 372 -2.88 15.46 13.50
C SER A 372 -2.20 16.76 13.04
N THR A 373 -0.88 16.85 13.16
CA THR A 373 -0.10 17.99 12.68
C THR A 373 0.01 17.98 11.15
N ILE A 374 0.27 16.80 10.57
CA ILE A 374 0.31 16.64 9.11
C ILE A 374 -1.08 16.94 8.52
N GLN A 375 -2.14 16.36 9.07
CA GLN A 375 -3.52 16.61 8.61
C GLN A 375 -3.89 18.11 8.64
N ALA A 376 -3.43 18.85 9.65
CA ALA A 376 -3.71 20.27 9.77
C ALA A 376 -2.91 21.14 8.80
N ASN A 377 -1.65 20.80 8.57
CA ASN A 377 -0.70 21.61 7.79
C ASN A 377 -0.68 21.21 6.30
N ASP A 378 -0.77 19.90 6.03
CA ASP A 378 -0.60 19.31 4.71
C ASP A 378 -1.78 18.37 4.34
N PRO A 379 -3.04 18.87 4.36
CA PRO A 379 -4.22 18.03 4.07
C PRO A 379 -4.25 17.50 2.63
N GLY A 380 -3.37 17.99 1.75
CA GLY A 380 -3.18 17.55 0.37
C GLY A 380 -2.13 16.44 0.20
N THR A 381 -1.64 15.86 1.30
CA THR A 381 -0.65 14.77 1.28
C THR A 381 -1.08 13.64 0.34
N SER A 382 -0.20 13.32 -0.62
CA SER A 382 -0.48 12.32 -1.65
C SER A 382 0.80 11.77 -2.27
N VAL A 383 0.68 10.59 -2.86
CA VAL A 383 1.71 9.98 -3.72
C VAL A 383 1.09 9.57 -5.05
N THR A 384 1.83 9.71 -6.14
CA THR A 384 1.41 9.23 -7.46
C THR A 384 2.40 8.23 -8.01
N PHE A 385 1.93 7.04 -8.37
CA PHE A 385 2.67 6.01 -9.07
C PHE A 385 2.19 5.90 -10.51
N SER A 386 3.10 5.71 -11.46
CA SER A 386 2.73 5.56 -12.88
C SER A 386 3.77 4.76 -13.68
N ASN A 387 3.46 4.48 -14.95
CA ASN A 387 4.38 3.79 -15.86
C ASN A 387 4.99 2.49 -15.30
N ILE A 388 4.19 1.68 -14.61
CA ILE A 388 4.63 0.44 -13.99
C ILE A 388 4.98 -0.58 -15.06
N LYS A 389 6.23 -1.06 -15.04
CA LYS A 389 6.77 -2.01 -16.02
C LYS A 389 7.58 -3.08 -15.30
N TRP A 390 7.47 -4.32 -15.76
CA TRP A 390 8.33 -5.41 -15.27
C TRP A 390 8.71 -6.37 -16.38
N GLY A 391 9.80 -7.08 -16.20
CA GLY A 391 10.27 -8.07 -17.18
C GLY A 391 11.76 -8.30 -17.13
N ASP A 392 12.34 -8.64 -18.27
CA ASP A 392 13.77 -8.96 -18.36
C ASP A 392 14.65 -7.79 -17.90
N ILE A 393 15.73 -8.09 -17.19
CA ILE A 393 16.67 -7.05 -16.72
C ILE A 393 17.16 -6.20 -17.90
N GLY A 394 17.03 -4.88 -17.76
CA GLY A 394 17.40 -3.89 -18.80
C GLY A 394 16.29 -3.63 -19.83
N SER A 395 15.11 -4.24 -19.70
CA SER A 395 14.03 -4.06 -20.69
C SER A 395 13.02 -2.97 -20.32
N THR A 396 12.96 -2.52 -19.06
CA THR A 396 11.97 -1.55 -18.59
C THR A 396 12.42 -0.09 -18.75
N GLY A 397 13.69 0.16 -19.04
CA GLY A 397 14.27 1.50 -19.19
C GLY A 397 13.62 2.32 -20.30
N SER A 398 13.47 3.61 -20.10
CA SER A 398 13.01 4.56 -21.10
C SER A 398 14.09 4.83 -22.13
N GLY A 399 14.19 4.01 -23.18
CA GLY A 399 15.16 4.24 -24.23
C GLY A 399 15.29 3.18 -25.32
N THR A 400 14.18 2.69 -25.88
CA THR A 400 14.18 2.21 -27.26
C THR A 400 12.83 2.51 -27.88
N GLY A 401 12.84 3.40 -28.86
CA GLY A 401 11.68 3.89 -29.54
C GLY A 401 10.84 2.82 -30.19
N GLY A 402 9.61 2.72 -29.72
CA GLY A 402 8.51 2.30 -30.56
C GLY A 402 7.92 3.57 -31.17
N SER A 403 8.10 3.79 -32.46
CA SER A 403 7.39 4.84 -33.21
C SER A 403 5.88 4.68 -33.06
N SER A 404 5.30 5.46 -32.18
CA SER A 404 3.87 5.73 -32.27
C SER A 404 3.71 6.88 -33.27
N SER A 405 3.25 6.52 -34.46
CA SER A 405 2.74 7.46 -35.44
C SER A 405 1.64 8.30 -34.80
N SER A 406 1.98 9.54 -34.45
CA SER A 406 1.01 10.57 -34.11
C SER A 406 0.20 10.95 -35.36
N SER A 407 -1.01 10.43 -35.45
CA SER A 407 -2.01 11.03 -36.33
C SER A 407 -2.53 12.31 -35.67
N SER A 408 -2.00 13.43 -36.12
CA SER A 408 -2.53 14.76 -35.82
C SER A 408 -3.91 14.91 -36.46
N SER A 409 -4.96 14.88 -35.67
CA SER A 409 -6.25 15.41 -36.05
C SER A 409 -6.41 16.81 -35.46
N THR A 410 -6.21 17.79 -36.33
CA THR A 410 -6.65 19.17 -36.14
C THR A 410 -8.16 19.21 -36.04
N SER A 411 -8.71 19.60 -34.92
CA SER A 411 -10.10 20.06 -34.84
C SER A 411 -10.17 21.45 -34.26
N THR A 412 -10.60 22.34 -35.15
CA THR A 412 -10.93 23.75 -34.89
C THR A 412 -12.11 23.86 -33.93
N SER A 413 -11.96 24.70 -32.95
CA SER A 413 -13.03 25.15 -32.02
C SER A 413 -14.03 26.07 -32.76
N PRO A 414 -15.26 26.12 -32.31
CA PRO A 414 -16.01 27.38 -32.28
C PRO A 414 -16.31 27.79 -30.83
N LYS A 415 -15.97 29.02 -30.58
CA LYS A 415 -16.25 29.83 -29.43
C LYS A 415 -17.74 30.17 -29.39
N THR A 416 -18.44 29.87 -28.29
CA THR A 416 -19.74 30.46 -28.00
C THR A 416 -19.80 30.98 -26.60
N THR A 417 -20.08 32.26 -26.51
CA THR A 417 -20.32 33.06 -25.33
C THR A 417 -21.79 33.00 -24.93
N SER A 418 -22.12 32.85 -23.65
CA SER A 418 -23.39 33.35 -23.03
C SER A 418 -23.32 33.11 -21.53
N THR A 419 -23.19 34.12 -20.79
CA THR A 419 -24.14 34.98 -20.02
C THR A 419 -24.70 34.35 -18.74
N THR A 420 -24.34 34.99 -17.67
CA THR A 420 -24.72 34.92 -16.26
C THR A 420 -26.24 34.94 -16.04
N THR A 421 -26.73 34.14 -15.09
CA THR A 421 -27.85 34.56 -14.26
C THR A 421 -27.72 33.96 -12.86
N THR A 422 -27.67 34.85 -11.90
CA THR A 422 -27.65 34.64 -10.45
C THR A 422 -29.07 34.32 -9.96
N SER A 423 -29.26 33.35 -9.08
CA SER A 423 -30.39 33.36 -8.14
C SER A 423 -29.99 32.61 -6.88
N ALA A 424 -29.92 33.39 -5.81
CA ALA A 424 -29.77 32.93 -4.45
C ALA A 424 -31.11 32.41 -3.93
N THR A 425 -31.10 31.28 -3.26
CA THR A 425 -32.18 30.90 -2.35
C THR A 425 -31.57 30.23 -1.09
N THR A 426 -31.60 31.01 -0.04
CA THR A 426 -31.29 30.61 1.32
C THR A 426 -32.39 29.66 1.82
N LYS A 427 -32.01 28.46 2.28
CA LYS A 427 -32.86 27.66 3.19
C LYS A 427 -32.04 27.22 4.39
N THR A 428 -32.36 27.85 5.49
CA THR A 428 -32.00 27.46 6.84
C THR A 428 -32.66 26.13 7.17
N SER A 429 -31.87 25.15 7.58
CA SER A 429 -32.38 23.92 8.20
C SER A 429 -31.77 23.77 9.58
N ALA A 430 -32.69 23.70 10.54
CA ALA A 430 -32.42 23.63 11.96
C ALA A 430 -31.71 22.31 12.32
N THR A 431 -30.64 22.45 13.10
CA THR A 431 -29.95 21.35 13.80
C THR A 431 -30.86 20.86 14.93
N THR A 432 -31.38 19.66 14.81
CA THR A 432 -32.00 18.95 15.92
C THR A 432 -30.92 18.20 16.68
N THR A 433 -30.50 18.77 17.80
CA THR A 433 -29.63 18.10 18.76
C THR A 433 -30.47 17.09 19.54
N THR A 434 -30.39 15.82 19.20
CA THR A 434 -30.91 14.76 20.06
C THR A 434 -29.81 14.37 21.05
N THR A 435 -29.96 14.82 22.27
CA THR A 435 -29.17 14.38 23.42
C THR A 435 -29.60 12.96 23.78
N SER A 436 -28.82 11.94 23.38
CA SER A 436 -28.98 10.58 23.89
C SER A 436 -28.16 10.45 25.17
N THR A 437 -28.84 10.25 26.27
CA THR A 437 -28.27 10.06 27.59
C THR A 437 -27.70 8.65 27.73
N GLY A 438 -26.38 8.53 27.93
CA GLY A 438 -25.88 7.59 28.91
C GLY A 438 -25.14 6.34 28.47
N VAL A 439 -24.86 6.07 27.18
CA VAL A 439 -23.99 4.95 26.81
C VAL A 439 -22.71 5.48 26.18
N THR A 440 -21.56 5.21 26.84
CA THR A 440 -20.24 5.53 26.32
C THR A 440 -19.59 4.27 25.75
N GLN A 441 -18.77 4.46 24.71
CA GLN A 441 -17.93 3.40 24.17
C GLN A 441 -16.71 3.16 25.06
N THR A 442 -16.29 1.90 25.13
CA THR A 442 -15.07 1.50 25.84
C THR A 442 -13.83 1.83 25.02
N HIS A 443 -12.65 1.70 25.63
CA HIS A 443 -11.38 1.78 24.92
C HIS A 443 -11.37 0.82 23.71
N TYR A 444 -10.91 1.32 22.56
CA TYR A 444 -10.95 0.67 21.25
C TYR A 444 -12.36 0.45 20.65
N GLY A 445 -13.43 0.87 21.30
CA GLY A 445 -14.78 0.78 20.75
C GLY A 445 -15.00 1.77 19.60
N GLN A 446 -15.78 1.36 18.59
CA GLN A 446 -16.18 2.28 17.50
C GLN A 446 -17.06 3.39 18.05
N CYS A 447 -16.73 4.63 17.72
CA CYS A 447 -17.45 5.81 18.20
C CYS A 447 -17.91 6.75 17.08
N GLY A 448 -17.72 6.35 15.81
CA GLY A 448 -18.15 7.12 14.65
C GLY A 448 -17.79 6.43 13.34
N GLY A 449 -18.12 7.11 12.23
CA GLY A 449 -17.94 6.64 10.87
C GLY A 449 -19.22 6.86 10.06
N MET A 450 -19.11 6.85 8.73
CA MET A 450 -20.28 6.99 7.85
C MET A 450 -21.22 5.79 8.09
N TYR A 451 -22.50 6.09 8.33
CA TYR A 451 -23.55 5.12 8.70
C TYR A 451 -23.47 4.53 10.12
N TYR A 452 -22.54 4.99 10.98
CA TYR A 452 -22.48 4.55 12.36
C TYR A 452 -23.63 5.16 13.18
N THR A 453 -24.41 4.31 13.84
CA THR A 453 -25.59 4.72 14.65
C THR A 453 -25.43 4.44 16.15
N GLY A 454 -24.27 3.93 16.57
CA GLY A 454 -23.95 3.62 17.97
C GLY A 454 -23.55 4.83 18.80
N PRO A 455 -23.09 4.61 20.07
CA PRO A 455 -22.61 5.68 20.94
C PRO A 455 -21.38 6.39 20.36
N THR A 456 -21.43 7.73 20.32
CA THR A 456 -20.36 8.57 19.77
C THR A 456 -19.45 9.18 20.83
N VAL A 457 -19.68 8.87 22.10
CA VAL A 457 -18.90 9.37 23.23
C VAL A 457 -18.07 8.24 23.84
N CYS A 458 -16.80 8.45 23.99
CA CYS A 458 -15.88 7.51 24.62
C CYS A 458 -15.87 7.62 26.14
N ALA A 459 -15.66 6.51 26.84
CA ALA A 459 -15.42 6.51 28.27
C ALA A 459 -14.07 7.21 28.56
N SER A 460 -14.06 8.07 29.59
CA SER A 460 -12.81 8.75 30.02
C SER A 460 -11.75 7.71 30.43
N PRO A 461 -10.45 7.89 30.03
CA PRO A 461 -9.84 9.10 29.48
C PRO A 461 -9.84 9.17 27.92
N TYR A 462 -10.48 8.27 27.24
CA TYR A 462 -10.39 8.07 25.80
C TYR A 462 -11.20 9.10 24.99
N THR A 463 -10.75 9.38 23.78
CA THR A 463 -11.41 10.28 22.83
C THR A 463 -11.75 9.55 21.54
N CYS A 464 -12.84 9.94 20.87
CA CYS A 464 -13.22 9.34 19.60
C CYS A 464 -12.30 9.86 18.49
N GLN A 465 -11.48 8.98 17.91
CA GLN A 465 -10.51 9.29 16.87
C GLN A 465 -10.96 8.69 15.54
N VAL A 466 -11.01 9.51 14.49
CA VAL A 466 -11.38 9.07 13.15
C VAL A 466 -10.21 8.26 12.56
N GLN A 467 -10.46 7.01 12.17
CA GLN A 467 -9.50 6.14 11.52
C GLN A 467 -9.66 6.17 9.99
N ASN A 468 -10.91 6.22 9.54
CA ASN A 468 -11.26 6.38 8.12
C ASN A 468 -12.71 6.91 8.03
N PRO A 469 -13.25 7.24 6.83
CA PRO A 469 -14.61 7.78 6.68
C PRO A 469 -15.72 6.89 7.25
N TYR A 470 -15.48 5.60 7.38
CA TYR A 470 -16.46 4.61 7.83
C TYR A 470 -16.23 4.15 9.28
N TYR A 471 -15.09 4.51 9.90
CA TYR A 471 -14.72 4.00 11.21
C TYR A 471 -13.97 5.04 12.05
N SER A 472 -14.48 5.28 13.26
CA SER A 472 -13.80 6.06 14.30
C SER A 472 -13.73 5.24 15.58
N GLN A 473 -12.66 5.37 16.33
CA GLN A 473 -12.34 4.54 17.48
C GLN A 473 -12.02 5.37 18.72
N CYS A 474 -12.38 4.86 19.89
CA CYS A 474 -12.02 5.47 21.17
C CYS A 474 -10.57 5.12 21.54
N LEU A 475 -9.66 6.08 21.40
CA LEU A 475 -8.24 5.98 21.74
C LEU A 475 -7.84 6.98 22.81
#